data_8d4bf5e83b83d3d99e7a7b8389d3c652
#
_entry.id   8d4bf5e83b83d3d99e7a7b8389d3c652
#
_cell.length_a   1.000
_cell.length_b   1.000
_cell.length_c   1.000
_cell.angle_alpha   90.00
_cell.angle_beta   90.00
_cell.angle_gamma   90.00
#
_symmetry.space_group_name_H-M   'P 1'
#
loop_
_entity.id
_entity.type
_entity.pdbx_description
1 polymer ?
#
loop_
_entity_poly.entity_id
_entity_poly.type
_entity_poly.pdbx_seq_one_letter_code
_entity_poly.pdbx_strand_id
1 'polypeptide(L)'
;MMHNPLKQIDTKELELPETIFIRDIESKVFQSIVLQSLSQIEGVETIEGNLFDHLLGDSLDGVKGIHVDQDQKNHSVNVRIEINIAYGICIPDKAEEIQNKILQDISQLTSLHVGTVHVVFKNLISPTLKRTVEEALEKTTKAMKSLPLPAERYDEVL
;
A
#
# COMPACT_ATOMS: atom_id res chain seq x y z
N MET A 1 -3.22 62.68 26.90
CA MET A 1 -3.08 61.49 26.11
C MET A 1 -2.17 60.52 26.85
N MET A 2 -2.72 59.45 27.35
CA MET A 2 -1.92 58.43 27.98
C MET A 2 -1.27 57.55 26.87
N HIS A 3 0.05 57.62 26.80
CA HIS A 3 0.81 56.63 26.02
C HIS A 3 0.68 55.26 26.66
N ASN A 4 0.11 54.32 25.95
CA ASN A 4 0.14 52.93 26.38
C ASN A 4 1.54 52.34 26.05
N PRO A 5 2.39 52.07 27.05
CA PRO A 5 3.74 51.60 26.81
C PRO A 5 3.79 50.26 26.07
N LEU A 6 2.69 49.50 26.10
CA LEU A 6 2.59 48.23 25.36
C LEU A 6 2.47 48.39 23.86
N LYS A 7 2.08 49.55 23.35
CA LYS A 7 2.00 49.85 21.92
C LYS A 7 3.36 50.27 21.33
N GLN A 8 4.36 50.49 22.13
CA GLN A 8 5.70 50.89 21.68
C GLN A 8 6.72 49.80 21.65
N ILE A 9 6.33 48.56 22.00
CA ILE A 9 7.21 47.43 21.82
C ILE A 9 7.23 47.11 20.33
N ASP A 10 8.26 47.62 19.65
CA ASP A 10 8.55 47.27 18.29
C ASP A 10 9.04 45.82 18.24
N THR A 11 8.24 44.95 17.66
CA THR A 11 8.61 43.52 17.50
C THR A 11 9.91 43.34 16.71
N LYS A 12 10.37 44.36 16.00
CA LYS A 12 11.66 44.38 15.31
C LYS A 12 12.86 44.46 16.27
N GLU A 13 12.70 45.03 17.47
CA GLU A 13 13.77 45.11 18.44
C GLU A 13 14.07 43.77 19.12
N LEU A 14 13.11 42.82 19.10
CA LEU A 14 13.29 41.52 19.70
C LEU A 14 14.06 40.54 18.78
N GLU A 15 14.23 40.87 17.53
CA GLU A 15 14.96 40.06 16.51
C GLU A 15 14.85 38.55 16.72
N LEU A 16 13.63 38.10 17.03
CA LEU A 16 13.38 36.66 17.15
C LEU A 16 13.45 36.05 15.76
N PRO A 17 14.17 34.94 15.61
CA PRO A 17 14.24 34.27 14.33
C PRO A 17 12.86 33.82 13.91
N GLU A 18 12.57 33.96 12.62
CA GLU A 18 11.31 33.51 12.04
C GLU A 18 11.18 32.00 12.17
N THR A 19 10.03 31.53 12.62
CA THR A 19 9.79 30.08 12.73
C THR A 19 9.59 29.48 11.37
N ILE A 20 10.41 28.49 11.03
CA ILE A 20 10.31 27.75 9.79
C ILE A 20 9.62 26.42 10.07
N PHE A 21 8.56 26.16 9.35
CA PHE A 21 7.84 24.89 9.43
C PHE A 21 8.22 24.01 8.25
N ILE A 22 8.80 22.84 8.55
CA ILE A 22 9.19 21.86 7.54
C ILE A 22 8.34 20.61 7.76
N ARG A 23 7.84 20.05 6.65
CA ARG A 23 7.02 18.84 6.68
C ARG A 23 7.43 17.91 5.54
N ASP A 24 7.87 16.74 5.91
CA ASP A 24 8.19 15.66 4.99
C ASP A 24 7.25 14.48 5.20
N ILE A 25 6.93 13.79 4.14
CA ILE A 25 6.09 12.59 4.15
C ILE A 25 6.92 11.45 3.57
N GLU A 26 7.16 10.42 4.36
CA GLU A 26 7.87 9.22 3.92
C GLU A 26 7.05 8.44 2.88
N SER A 27 7.74 7.77 1.96
CA SER A 27 7.10 6.94 0.93
C SER A 27 6.19 5.86 1.50
N LYS A 28 6.49 5.34 2.70
CA LYS A 28 5.65 4.37 3.42
C LYS A 28 4.25 4.92 3.73
N VAL A 29 4.13 6.21 3.99
CA VAL A 29 2.83 6.83 4.25
C VAL A 29 1.95 6.77 3.01
N PHE A 30 2.51 7.11 1.85
CA PHE A 30 1.78 7.00 0.58
C PHE A 30 1.41 5.56 0.25
N GLN A 31 2.31 4.62 0.48
CA GLN A 31 2.03 3.19 0.30
C GLN A 31 0.88 2.73 1.20
N SER A 32 0.84 3.18 2.44
CA SER A 32 -0.25 2.88 3.37
C SER A 32 -1.58 3.49 2.92
N ILE A 33 -1.57 4.72 2.40
CA ILE A 33 -2.76 5.35 1.83
C ILE A 33 -3.29 4.53 0.64
N VAL A 34 -2.40 4.13 -0.27
CA VAL A 34 -2.76 3.31 -1.42
C VAL A 34 -3.35 1.96 -0.99
N LEU A 35 -2.74 1.29 -0.02
CA LEU A 35 -3.27 0.04 0.53
C LEU A 35 -4.66 0.22 1.11
N GLN A 36 -4.86 1.27 1.90
CA GLN A 36 -6.16 1.57 2.47
C GLN A 36 -7.20 1.87 1.40
N SER A 37 -6.82 2.59 0.36
CA SER A 37 -7.69 2.87 -0.78
C SER A 37 -8.09 1.57 -1.51
N LEU A 38 -7.13 0.70 -1.78
CA LEU A 38 -7.37 -0.59 -2.43
C LEU A 38 -8.25 -1.52 -1.60
N SER A 39 -8.13 -1.48 -0.27
CA SER A 39 -8.95 -2.29 0.63
C SER A 39 -10.44 -1.97 0.55
N GLN A 40 -10.79 -0.78 0.10
CA GLN A 40 -12.17 -0.32 -0.08
C GLN A 40 -12.73 -0.63 -1.47
N ILE A 41 -11.92 -1.17 -2.36
CA ILE A 41 -12.31 -1.48 -3.73
C ILE A 41 -12.48 -3.00 -3.85
N GLU A 42 -13.66 -3.41 -4.29
CA GLU A 42 -13.97 -4.83 -4.50
C GLU A 42 -13.33 -5.37 -5.78
N GLY A 43 -12.96 -6.63 -5.75
CA GLY A 43 -12.48 -7.36 -6.92
C GLY A 43 -11.01 -7.17 -7.26
N VAL A 44 -10.25 -6.51 -6.40
CA VAL A 44 -8.80 -6.35 -6.55
C VAL A 44 -8.06 -6.87 -5.33
N GLU A 45 -6.90 -7.46 -5.57
CA GLU A 45 -6.01 -7.96 -4.51
C GLU A 45 -4.57 -7.50 -4.80
N THR A 46 -3.77 -7.33 -3.76
CA THR A 46 -2.34 -7.11 -3.93
C THR A 46 -1.67 -8.37 -4.47
N ILE A 47 -0.50 -8.21 -5.10
CA ILE A 47 0.21 -9.35 -5.70
C ILE A 47 0.70 -10.39 -4.68
N GLU A 48 0.81 -10.04 -3.42
CA GLU A 48 1.20 -10.97 -2.34
C GLU A 48 0.01 -11.60 -1.60
N GLY A 49 -1.22 -11.34 -2.03
CA GLY A 49 -2.41 -11.92 -1.44
C GLY A 49 -3.11 -11.01 -0.45
N ASN A 50 -3.14 -11.33 0.83
CA ASN A 50 -3.96 -10.63 1.81
C ASN A 50 -3.49 -9.21 2.12
N LEU A 51 -4.35 -8.22 1.87
CA LEU A 51 -4.15 -6.82 2.28
C LEU A 51 -3.91 -6.68 3.80
N PHE A 52 -4.47 -7.58 4.59
CA PHE A 52 -4.32 -7.60 6.04
C PHE A 52 -2.90 -7.90 6.50
N ASP A 53 -2.20 -8.79 5.82
CA ASP A 53 -0.82 -9.14 6.17
C ASP A 53 0.12 -7.96 5.99
N HIS A 54 -0.18 -7.09 5.03
CA HIS A 54 0.61 -5.87 4.80
C HIS A 54 0.35 -4.76 5.82
N LEU A 55 -0.87 -4.68 6.36
CA LEU A 55 -1.21 -3.70 7.40
C LEU A 55 -0.63 -4.05 8.77
N LEU A 56 -0.42 -5.33 9.04
CA LEU A 56 0.08 -5.86 10.30
C LEU A 56 1.58 -6.20 10.25
N GLY A 57 2.16 -6.28 9.06
CA GLY A 57 3.55 -6.68 8.88
C GLY A 57 4.53 -5.53 9.05
N ASP A 58 5.54 -5.76 9.88
CA ASP A 58 6.77 -4.96 9.96
C ASP A 58 7.64 -5.19 8.71
N SER A 59 7.10 -4.99 7.52
CA SER A 59 7.94 -5.06 6.35
C SER A 59 8.77 -3.79 6.23
N LEU A 60 10.04 -3.91 6.56
CA LEU A 60 11.04 -2.85 6.47
C LEU A 60 11.22 -2.33 5.02
N ASP A 61 10.83 -3.11 4.04
CA ASP A 61 11.08 -2.84 2.61
C ASP A 61 9.88 -2.22 1.87
N GLY A 62 8.83 -1.81 2.58
CA GLY A 62 7.63 -1.29 1.97
C GLY A 62 6.69 -2.36 1.43
N VAL A 63 5.63 -1.95 0.77
CA VAL A 63 4.63 -2.86 0.21
C VAL A 63 5.03 -3.28 -1.19
N LYS A 64 5.18 -4.59 -1.40
CA LYS A 64 5.48 -5.12 -2.73
C LYS A 64 4.36 -4.81 -3.72
N GLY A 65 4.75 -4.32 -4.88
CA GLY A 65 3.82 -3.93 -5.93
C GLY A 65 3.30 -2.50 -5.84
N ILE A 66 3.65 -1.74 -4.81
CA ILE A 66 3.30 -0.32 -4.71
C ILE A 66 4.58 0.50 -4.68
N HIS A 67 4.79 1.26 -5.75
CA HIS A 67 5.95 2.13 -5.91
C HIS A 67 5.52 3.58 -5.89
N VAL A 68 6.17 4.37 -5.07
CA VAL A 68 5.88 5.80 -4.93
C VAL A 68 7.14 6.59 -5.23
N ASP A 69 7.00 7.53 -6.15
CA ASP A 69 8.06 8.47 -6.50
C ASP A 69 7.59 9.89 -6.19
N GLN A 70 8.33 10.60 -5.35
CA GLN A 70 8.02 11.95 -4.95
C GLN A 70 8.90 12.95 -5.69
N ASP A 71 8.27 13.89 -6.39
CA ASP A 71 8.93 15.04 -6.97
C ASP A 71 8.80 16.24 -6.03
N GLN A 72 9.85 16.49 -5.26
CA GLN A 72 9.85 17.57 -4.27
C GLN A 72 9.83 18.95 -4.93
N LYS A 73 10.38 19.09 -6.14
CA LYS A 73 10.40 20.37 -6.86
C LYS A 73 9.01 20.81 -7.30
N ASN A 74 8.21 19.85 -7.76
CA ASN A 74 6.87 20.11 -8.28
C ASN A 74 5.77 19.82 -7.26
N HIS A 75 6.13 19.44 -6.04
CA HIS A 75 5.18 19.03 -5.00
C HIS A 75 4.18 18.00 -5.50
N SER A 76 4.67 17.02 -6.24
CA SER A 76 3.87 15.98 -6.86
C SER A 76 4.34 14.59 -6.48
N VAL A 77 3.41 13.65 -6.60
CA VAL A 77 3.64 12.23 -6.32
C VAL A 77 3.19 11.41 -7.52
N ASN A 78 4.03 10.48 -7.92
CA ASN A 78 3.70 9.48 -8.94
C ASN A 78 3.58 8.11 -8.27
N VAL A 79 2.53 7.39 -8.57
CA VAL A 79 2.25 6.08 -7.98
C VAL A 79 2.13 5.04 -9.08
N ARG A 80 2.81 3.91 -8.88
CA ARG A 80 2.68 2.73 -9.73
C ARG A 80 2.23 1.56 -8.86
N ILE A 81 1.16 0.90 -9.28
CA ILE A 81 0.50 -0.16 -8.51
C ILE A 81 0.42 -1.42 -9.35
N GLU A 82 0.88 -2.52 -8.80
CA GLU A 82 0.72 -3.85 -9.39
C GLU A 82 -0.29 -4.64 -8.57
N ILE A 83 -1.37 -5.07 -9.20
CA ILE A 83 -2.49 -5.74 -8.55
C ILE A 83 -3.01 -6.91 -9.37
N ASN A 84 -3.78 -7.75 -8.72
CA ASN A 84 -4.56 -8.80 -9.34
C ASN A 84 -6.03 -8.38 -9.40
N ILE A 85 -6.72 -8.80 -10.44
CA ILE A 85 -8.14 -8.48 -10.66
C ILE A 85 -8.97 -9.76 -10.74
N ALA A 86 -10.17 -9.72 -10.18
CA ALA A 86 -11.10 -10.83 -10.24
C ALA A 86 -11.69 -11.01 -11.65
N TYR A 87 -11.87 -12.26 -12.05
CA TYR A 87 -12.53 -12.58 -13.33
C TYR A 87 -13.95 -12.02 -13.37
N GLY A 88 -14.34 -11.53 -14.53
CA GLY A 88 -15.70 -11.01 -14.76
C GLY A 88 -15.82 -9.49 -14.56
N ILE A 89 -14.77 -8.84 -14.12
CA ILE A 89 -14.75 -7.37 -13.93
C ILE A 89 -14.20 -6.70 -15.19
N CYS A 90 -14.85 -5.62 -15.61
CA CYS A 90 -14.35 -4.79 -16.70
C CYS A 90 -13.06 -4.07 -16.27
N ILE A 91 -11.94 -4.42 -16.88
CA ILE A 91 -10.61 -3.89 -16.48
C ILE A 91 -10.52 -2.36 -16.64
N PRO A 92 -10.91 -1.75 -17.78
CA PRO A 92 -10.84 -0.30 -17.92
C PRO A 92 -11.66 0.46 -16.87
N ASP A 93 -12.86 -0.01 -16.58
CA ASP A 93 -13.73 0.62 -15.57
C ASP A 93 -13.13 0.51 -14.16
N LYS A 94 -12.57 -0.66 -13.83
CA LYS A 94 -11.91 -0.87 -12.54
C LYS A 94 -10.63 -0.04 -12.42
N ALA A 95 -9.86 0.09 -13.47
CA ALA A 95 -8.68 0.95 -13.50
C ALA A 95 -9.04 2.40 -13.21
N GLU A 96 -10.09 2.91 -13.83
CA GLU A 96 -10.58 4.28 -13.59
C GLU A 96 -11.05 4.47 -12.13
N GLU A 97 -11.79 3.51 -11.59
CA GLU A 97 -12.22 3.53 -10.19
C GLU A 97 -11.02 3.61 -9.22
N ILE A 98 -10.02 2.76 -9.44
CA ILE A 98 -8.79 2.73 -8.63
C ILE A 98 -8.03 4.06 -8.74
N GLN A 99 -7.82 4.54 -9.95
CA GLN A 99 -7.10 5.79 -10.20
C GLN A 99 -7.77 6.97 -9.54
N ASN A 100 -9.07 7.11 -9.66
CA ASN A 100 -9.84 8.19 -9.03
C ASN A 100 -9.81 8.10 -7.51
N LYS A 101 -9.95 6.90 -6.96
CA LYS A 101 -9.91 6.70 -5.50
C LYS A 101 -8.55 7.08 -4.91
N ILE A 102 -7.48 6.63 -5.54
CA ILE A 102 -6.11 6.93 -5.08
C ILE A 102 -5.78 8.41 -5.23
N LEU A 103 -6.14 9.01 -6.36
CA LEU A 103 -5.99 10.45 -6.58
C LEU A 103 -6.69 11.25 -5.48
N GLN A 104 -7.93 10.91 -5.19
CA GLN A 104 -8.72 11.58 -4.17
C GLN A 104 -8.11 11.43 -2.78
N ASP A 105 -7.77 10.21 -2.37
CA ASP A 105 -7.27 9.93 -1.03
C ASP A 105 -5.90 10.57 -0.78
N ILE A 106 -4.99 10.47 -1.73
CA ILE A 106 -3.67 11.11 -1.61
C ILE A 106 -3.81 12.63 -1.56
N SER A 107 -4.59 13.21 -2.45
CA SER A 107 -4.76 14.66 -2.51
C SER A 107 -5.38 15.23 -1.24
N GLN A 108 -6.39 14.54 -0.69
CA GLN A 108 -7.06 14.96 0.54
C GLN A 108 -6.15 14.84 1.78
N LEU A 109 -5.39 13.77 1.88
CA LEU A 109 -4.60 13.48 3.07
C LEU A 109 -3.25 14.20 3.09
N THR A 110 -2.68 14.49 1.92
CA THR A 110 -1.33 15.04 1.83
C THR A 110 -1.27 16.46 1.26
N SER A 111 -2.32 16.90 0.60
CA SER A 111 -2.40 18.16 -0.16
C SER A 111 -1.37 18.23 -1.31
N LEU A 112 -0.79 17.11 -1.69
CA LEU A 112 0.13 17.03 -2.82
C LEU A 112 -0.63 16.76 -4.13
N HIS A 113 -0.05 17.25 -5.22
CA HIS A 113 -0.55 16.92 -6.54
C HIS A 113 -0.16 15.50 -6.93
N VAL A 114 -1.11 14.72 -7.44
CA VAL A 114 -0.82 13.40 -7.99
C VAL A 114 -0.61 13.54 -9.49
N GLY A 115 0.63 13.34 -9.92
CA GLY A 115 0.99 13.47 -11.33
C GLY A 115 0.56 12.26 -12.15
N THR A 116 0.78 11.07 -11.63
CA THR A 116 0.48 9.81 -12.32
C THR A 116 -0.01 8.76 -11.35
N VAL A 117 -1.06 8.04 -11.71
CA VAL A 117 -1.47 6.79 -11.09
C VAL A 117 -1.44 5.71 -12.17
N HIS A 118 -0.39 4.90 -12.15
CA HIS A 118 -0.18 3.81 -13.10
C HIS A 118 -0.60 2.50 -12.47
N VAL A 119 -1.65 1.89 -13.00
CA VAL A 119 -2.17 0.60 -12.52
C VAL A 119 -1.76 -0.49 -13.50
N VAL A 120 -1.13 -1.54 -12.98
CA VAL A 120 -0.73 -2.71 -13.74
C VAL A 120 -1.47 -3.92 -13.19
N PHE A 121 -2.27 -4.55 -14.03
CA PHE A 121 -2.95 -5.79 -13.68
C PHE A 121 -2.03 -6.97 -14.01
N LYS A 122 -1.56 -7.66 -12.97
CA LYS A 122 -0.58 -8.74 -13.11
C LYS A 122 -1.22 -10.10 -13.33
N ASN A 123 -2.29 -10.40 -12.61
CA ASN A 123 -2.95 -11.69 -12.67
C ASN A 123 -4.46 -11.54 -12.62
N LEU A 124 -5.13 -12.53 -13.21
CA LEU A 124 -6.58 -12.67 -13.15
C LEU A 124 -6.92 -13.73 -12.10
N ILE A 125 -7.75 -13.36 -11.14
CA ILE A 125 -8.20 -14.28 -10.11
C ILE A 125 -9.55 -14.85 -10.52
N SER A 126 -9.59 -16.16 -10.73
CA SER A 126 -10.84 -16.87 -10.99
C SER A 126 -11.24 -17.65 -9.74
N PRO A 127 -12.47 -17.49 -9.23
CA PRO A 127 -12.96 -18.30 -8.10
C PRO A 127 -12.87 -19.80 -8.37
N THR A 128 -13.08 -20.21 -9.61
CA THR A 128 -12.97 -21.61 -10.03
C THR A 128 -11.53 -22.12 -9.96
N LEU A 129 -10.57 -21.33 -10.47
CA LEU A 129 -9.15 -21.69 -10.40
C LEU A 129 -8.64 -21.74 -8.96
N LYS A 130 -9.05 -20.78 -8.14
CA LYS A 130 -8.65 -20.71 -6.74
C LYS A 130 -9.11 -21.97 -5.98
N ARG A 131 -10.37 -22.36 -6.15
CA ARG A 131 -10.91 -23.57 -5.53
C ARG A 131 -10.20 -24.84 -6.04
N THR A 132 -9.92 -24.94 -7.33
CA THR A 132 -9.20 -26.09 -7.89
C THR A 132 -7.80 -26.22 -7.33
N VAL A 133 -7.08 -25.10 -7.18
CA VAL A 133 -5.74 -25.07 -6.60
C VAL A 133 -5.79 -25.47 -5.11
N GLU A 134 -6.73 -24.95 -4.36
CA GLU A 134 -6.90 -25.29 -2.94
C GLU A 134 -7.22 -26.77 -2.76
N GLU A 135 -8.13 -27.34 -3.56
CA GLU A 135 -8.43 -28.77 -3.54
C GLU A 135 -7.22 -29.64 -3.91
N ALA A 136 -6.41 -29.21 -4.90
CA ALA A 136 -5.20 -29.91 -5.28
C ALA A 136 -4.15 -29.86 -4.17
N LEU A 137 -3.99 -28.71 -3.50
CA LEU A 137 -3.07 -28.55 -2.36
C LEU A 137 -3.48 -29.40 -1.18
N GLU A 138 -4.78 -29.45 -0.85
CA GLU A 138 -5.32 -30.30 0.21
C GLU A 138 -5.05 -31.79 -0.05
N LYS A 139 -5.29 -32.24 -1.28
CA LYS A 139 -5.02 -33.63 -1.68
C LYS A 139 -3.54 -33.95 -1.57
N THR A 140 -2.64 -33.04 -1.98
CA THR A 140 -1.20 -33.22 -1.89
C THR A 140 -0.75 -33.28 -0.43
N THR A 141 -1.23 -32.39 0.40
CA THR A 141 -0.90 -32.34 1.83
C THR A 141 -1.39 -33.60 2.56
N LYS A 142 -2.59 -34.07 2.22
CA LYS A 142 -3.16 -35.31 2.79
C LYS A 142 -2.36 -36.54 2.34
N ALA A 143 -1.92 -36.59 1.09
CA ALA A 143 -1.07 -37.65 0.59
C ALA A 143 0.30 -37.65 1.28
N MET A 144 0.89 -36.50 1.52
CA MET A 144 2.16 -36.38 2.25
C MET A 144 2.05 -36.83 3.72
N LYS A 145 0.93 -36.54 4.39
CA LYS A 145 0.69 -36.97 5.76
C LYS A 145 0.45 -38.47 5.89
N SER A 146 0.00 -39.14 4.83
CA SER A 146 -0.22 -40.59 4.83
C SER A 146 1.01 -41.41 4.46
N LEU A 147 2.12 -40.78 4.06
CA LEU A 147 3.38 -41.47 3.78
C LEU A 147 4.02 -41.89 5.08
N PRO A 148 4.57 -43.17 5.14
CA PRO A 148 5.28 -43.62 6.32
C PRO A 148 6.54 -42.78 6.52
N LEU A 149 6.80 -42.42 7.78
CA LEU A 149 7.98 -41.66 8.17
C LEU A 149 9.26 -42.40 7.83
N PRO A 150 10.29 -41.75 7.22
CA PRO A 150 11.53 -42.40 6.88
C PRO A 150 12.29 -43.04 8.07
N ALA A 151 11.99 -42.60 9.30
CA ALA A 151 12.59 -43.09 10.53
C ALA A 151 12.28 -44.57 10.82
N GLU A 152 11.17 -45.08 10.33
CA GLU A 152 10.79 -46.51 10.51
C GLU A 152 11.67 -47.48 9.70
N ARG A 153 12.40 -47.00 8.69
CA ARG A 153 13.27 -47.80 7.85
C ARG A 153 14.66 -48.07 8.47
N TYR A 154 15.05 -47.31 9.47
CA TYR A 154 16.39 -47.45 10.07
C TYR A 154 16.45 -48.50 11.17
N ASP A 155 15.34 -48.90 11.75
CA ASP A 155 15.25 -49.91 12.79
C ASP A 155 15.35 -51.35 12.23
N GLU A 156 15.19 -51.53 10.93
CA GLU A 156 15.24 -52.83 10.27
C GLU A 156 16.66 -53.22 9.79
N VAL A 157 17.65 -52.38 9.95
CA VAL A 157 19.00 -52.58 9.41
C VAL A 157 19.98 -53.08 10.48
N LEU A 158 19.48 -53.46 11.62
CA LEU A 158 20.27 -54.15 12.64
C LEU A 158 20.14 -55.68 12.46
#